data_3e9608c17f2ab43b9f9c1772ca8b72b9
#
_entry.id   3e9608c17f2ab43b9f9c1772ca8b72b9
#
_cell.length_a   1.000
_cell.length_b   1.000
_cell.length_c   1.000
_cell.angle_alpha   90.00
_cell.angle_beta   90.00
_cell.angle_gamma   90.00
#
_symmetry.space_group_name_H-M   'P 1'
#
loop_
_entity.id
_entity.type
_entity.pdbx_description
1 polymer ?
#
loop_
_entity_poly.entity_id
_entity_poly.type
_entity_poly.pdbx_seq_one_letter_code
_entity_poly.pdbx_strand_id
1 'polypeptide(L)'
;RDGDELVELAPRGAGGDRGARFVHDCAAEVWRQMGATAASVRPGSDSEVHRGRVGVVGIITPWNFPMATAAWKIAPALAFGNAVVFKPANLVPASAWALTEIISRQPLPAGTFNLVMGSGSVVGESLIQSADIDALTFTGSLQTGRRVAVATAGNLVRCQLEMGSKNALVVLDDAAV
;
A
#
# COMPACT_ATOMS: atom_id res chain seq x y z
N ARG A 1 0.65 -20.20 10.46
CA ARG A 1 -0.61 -20.21 11.25
C ARG A 1 -1.31 -18.86 11.23
N ASP A 2 -0.58 -17.75 11.10
CA ASP A 2 -1.12 -16.39 11.26
C ASP A 2 -1.76 -15.80 9.97
N GLY A 3 -1.55 -16.41 8.82
CA GLY A 3 -2.20 -16.02 7.57
C GLY A 3 -3.67 -16.44 7.46
N ASP A 4 -4.03 -17.54 8.12
CA ASP A 4 -5.38 -18.11 8.03
C ASP A 4 -6.41 -17.24 8.80
N GLU A 5 -6.00 -16.57 9.87
CA GLU A 5 -6.88 -15.71 10.67
C GLU A 5 -7.29 -14.42 9.94
N LEU A 6 -6.42 -13.86 9.10
CA LEU A 6 -6.75 -12.73 8.22
C LEU A 6 -7.74 -13.12 7.11
N VAL A 7 -7.70 -14.36 6.67
CA VAL A 7 -8.64 -14.90 5.67
C VAL A 7 -10.03 -15.10 6.27
N GLU A 8 -10.11 -15.52 7.53
CA GLU A 8 -11.38 -15.87 8.20
C GLU A 8 -12.19 -14.62 8.63
N LEU A 9 -11.50 -13.51 8.90
CA LEU A 9 -12.12 -12.26 9.36
C LEU A 9 -12.41 -11.24 8.25
N ALA A 10 -12.00 -11.51 7.00
CA ALA A 10 -12.36 -10.67 5.88
C ALA A 10 -13.87 -10.71 5.64
N PRO A 11 -14.56 -9.55 5.51
CA PRO A 11 -15.98 -9.52 5.18
C PRO A 11 -16.22 -10.37 3.93
N ARG A 12 -17.12 -11.34 4.02
CA ARG A 12 -17.46 -12.23 2.89
C ARG A 12 -18.01 -11.40 1.74
N GLY A 13 -17.19 -11.19 0.72
CA GLY A 13 -17.51 -10.46 -0.51
C GLY A 13 -16.29 -10.39 -1.41
N ALA A 14 -16.49 -10.23 -2.71
CA ALA A 14 -15.43 -10.31 -3.73
C ALA A 14 -14.20 -9.42 -3.44
N GLY A 15 -14.37 -8.31 -2.72
CA GLY A 15 -13.28 -7.42 -2.33
C GLY A 15 -12.48 -7.93 -1.13
N GLY A 16 -13.16 -8.53 -0.14
CA GLY A 16 -12.51 -9.15 1.04
C GLY A 16 -11.67 -10.36 0.65
N ASP A 17 -12.24 -11.26 -0.15
CA ASP A 17 -11.55 -12.46 -0.62
C ASP A 17 -10.29 -12.14 -1.44
N ARG A 18 -10.35 -11.12 -2.30
CA ARG A 18 -9.19 -10.65 -3.08
C ARG A 18 -8.09 -10.08 -2.18
N GLY A 19 -8.48 -9.30 -1.18
CA GLY A 19 -7.55 -8.74 -0.21
C GLY A 19 -6.83 -9.83 0.59
N ALA A 20 -7.57 -10.80 1.10
CA ALA A 20 -7.04 -11.92 1.88
C ALA A 20 -6.06 -12.79 1.08
N ARG A 21 -6.43 -13.16 -0.16
CA ARG A 21 -5.52 -13.90 -1.06
C ARG A 21 -4.22 -13.14 -1.31
N PHE A 22 -4.31 -11.84 -1.55
CA PHE A 22 -3.13 -11.01 -1.79
C PHE A 22 -2.21 -10.92 -0.57
N VAL A 23 -2.77 -10.83 0.65
CA VAL A 23 -1.98 -10.87 1.90
C VAL A 23 -1.22 -12.19 2.01
N HIS A 24 -1.88 -13.30 1.75
CA HIS A 24 -1.26 -14.63 1.73
C HIS A 24 -0.14 -14.73 0.69
N ASP A 25 -0.39 -14.25 -0.53
CA ASP A 25 0.60 -14.25 -1.61
C ASP A 25 1.83 -13.41 -1.25
N CYS A 26 1.64 -12.24 -0.62
CA CYS A 26 2.74 -11.40 -0.14
C CYS A 26 3.58 -12.10 0.93
N ALA A 27 2.94 -12.79 1.87
CA ALA A 27 3.64 -13.55 2.90
C ALA A 27 4.49 -14.68 2.31
N ALA A 28 3.98 -15.37 1.28
CA ALA A 28 4.73 -16.38 0.56
C ALA A 28 5.86 -15.80 -0.29
N GLU A 29 5.63 -14.62 -0.89
CA GLU A 29 6.60 -13.97 -1.77
C GLU A 29 7.85 -13.51 -1.02
N VAL A 30 7.73 -13.04 0.20
CA VAL A 30 8.89 -12.64 1.04
C VAL A 30 9.93 -13.76 1.15
N TRP A 31 9.48 -15.00 1.31
CA TRP A 31 10.38 -16.16 1.39
C TRP A 31 11.08 -16.48 0.06
N ARG A 32 10.53 -16.01 -1.06
CA ARG A 32 11.10 -16.19 -2.41
C ARG A 32 12.01 -15.04 -2.85
N GLN A 33 11.96 -13.91 -2.16
CA GLN A 33 12.76 -12.72 -2.50
C GLN A 33 14.22 -12.91 -2.08
N MET A 34 14.96 -13.54 -2.95
CA MET A 34 16.41 -13.70 -2.80
C MET A 34 17.15 -12.47 -3.32
N GLY A 35 18.37 -12.26 -2.82
CA GLY A 35 19.34 -11.38 -3.43
C GLY A 35 19.92 -12.00 -4.72
N ALA A 36 20.90 -11.35 -5.27
CA ALA A 36 21.67 -11.87 -6.40
C ALA A 36 23.16 -11.61 -6.18
N THR A 37 23.98 -12.56 -6.59
CA THR A 37 25.44 -12.42 -6.60
C THR A 37 25.92 -12.47 -8.05
N ALA A 38 26.80 -11.59 -8.41
CA ALA A 38 27.39 -11.54 -9.75
C ALA A 38 28.88 -11.23 -9.66
N ALA A 39 29.66 -11.75 -10.62
CA ALA A 39 31.06 -11.37 -10.75
C ALA A 39 31.17 -9.87 -11.07
N SER A 40 32.05 -9.18 -10.37
CA SER A 40 32.37 -7.80 -10.68
C SER A 40 33.27 -7.67 -11.89
N VAL A 41 33.15 -6.58 -12.63
CA VAL A 41 34.11 -6.19 -13.67
C VAL A 41 35.50 -5.82 -13.09
N ARG A 42 35.56 -5.61 -11.77
CA ARG A 42 36.82 -5.35 -11.07
C ARG A 42 37.42 -6.67 -10.59
N PRO A 43 38.66 -7.01 -10.95
CA PRO A 43 39.32 -8.20 -10.47
C PRO A 43 39.37 -8.27 -8.92
N GLY A 44 39.10 -9.47 -8.38
CA GLY A 44 39.11 -9.69 -6.92
C GLY A 44 37.95 -9.10 -6.14
N SER A 45 36.87 -8.74 -6.82
CA SER A 45 35.64 -8.22 -6.20
C SER A 45 34.41 -8.97 -6.73
N ASP A 46 33.43 -9.16 -5.88
CA ASP A 46 32.08 -9.65 -6.23
C ASP A 46 31.04 -8.58 -6.00
N SER A 47 29.92 -8.67 -6.70
CA SER A 47 28.77 -7.80 -6.54
C SER A 47 27.63 -8.56 -5.92
N GLU A 48 27.04 -8.02 -4.85
CA GLU A 48 25.87 -8.59 -4.19
C GLU A 48 24.71 -7.61 -4.21
N VAL A 49 23.52 -8.10 -4.50
CA VAL A 49 22.25 -7.37 -4.42
C VAL A 49 21.47 -7.87 -3.22
N HIS A 50 21.26 -7.00 -2.26
CA HIS A 50 20.42 -7.28 -1.10
C HIS A 50 19.09 -6.53 -1.22
N ARG A 51 17.98 -7.18 -0.84
CA ARG A 51 16.67 -6.56 -0.73
C ARG A 51 16.40 -6.23 0.73
N GLY A 52 15.98 -5.01 1.01
CA GLY A 52 15.74 -4.54 2.36
C GLY A 52 14.50 -3.66 2.44
N ARG A 53 14.11 -3.36 3.68
CA ARG A 53 13.02 -2.41 3.94
C ARG A 53 13.36 -1.03 3.39
N VAL A 54 12.33 -0.29 2.99
CA VAL A 54 12.43 1.12 2.59
C VAL A 54 12.46 2.01 3.83
N GLY A 55 11.64 1.70 4.84
CA GLY A 55 11.49 2.47 6.07
C GLY A 55 10.02 2.69 6.44
N VAL A 56 9.61 3.93 6.59
CA VAL A 56 8.23 4.32 6.86
C VAL A 56 7.47 4.56 5.56
N VAL A 57 6.38 3.83 5.36
CA VAL A 57 5.53 3.89 4.16
C VAL A 57 4.22 4.60 4.47
N GLY A 58 4.00 5.76 3.87
CA GLY A 58 2.70 6.42 3.84
C GLY A 58 1.78 5.75 2.83
N ILE A 59 0.55 5.42 3.25
CA ILE A 59 -0.45 4.76 2.40
C ILE A 59 -1.72 5.58 2.37
N ILE A 60 -2.16 5.96 1.16
CA ILE A 60 -3.43 6.67 0.95
C ILE A 60 -4.30 5.89 -0.03
N THR A 61 -5.52 5.53 0.38
CA THR A 61 -6.43 4.72 -0.43
C THR A 61 -7.78 5.39 -0.70
N PRO A 62 -8.43 5.07 -1.83
CA PRO A 62 -9.77 5.55 -2.15
C PRO A 62 -10.85 4.74 -1.42
N TRP A 63 -12.11 5.08 -1.72
CA TRP A 63 -13.31 4.51 -1.08
C TRP A 63 -13.92 3.32 -1.82
N ASN A 64 -13.67 3.17 -3.12
CA ASN A 64 -14.40 2.24 -4.00
C ASN A 64 -14.04 0.76 -3.80
N PHE A 65 -12.82 0.45 -3.34
CA PHE A 65 -12.38 -0.88 -2.95
C PHE A 65 -11.63 -0.83 -1.62
N PRO A 66 -12.32 -0.51 -0.51
CA PRO A 66 -11.68 -0.08 0.74
C PRO A 66 -10.79 -1.15 1.37
N MET A 67 -11.17 -2.43 1.27
CA MET A 67 -10.38 -3.54 1.81
C MET A 67 -9.28 -3.96 0.85
N ALA A 68 -9.62 -4.21 -0.41
CA ALA A 68 -8.67 -4.74 -1.38
C ALA A 68 -7.52 -3.75 -1.67
N THR A 69 -7.85 -2.47 -1.93
CA THR A 69 -6.83 -1.46 -2.21
C THR A 69 -5.91 -1.22 -1.01
N ALA A 70 -6.46 -1.26 0.21
CA ALA A 70 -5.66 -1.18 1.43
C ALA A 70 -4.74 -2.41 1.55
N ALA A 71 -5.27 -3.62 1.41
CA ALA A 71 -4.50 -4.86 1.50
C ALA A 71 -3.35 -4.90 0.49
N TRP A 72 -3.58 -4.48 -0.75
CA TRP A 72 -2.56 -4.46 -1.81
C TRP A 72 -1.37 -3.55 -1.53
N LYS A 73 -1.52 -2.61 -0.62
CA LYS A 73 -0.46 -1.67 -0.21
C LYS A 73 0.14 -2.03 1.15
N ILE A 74 -0.71 -2.39 2.10
CA ILE A 74 -0.30 -2.72 3.48
C ILE A 74 0.46 -4.05 3.51
N ALA A 75 -0.05 -5.08 2.84
CA ALA A 75 0.54 -6.41 2.90
C ALA A 75 2.01 -6.44 2.43
N PRO A 76 2.37 -5.94 1.24
CA PRO A 76 3.77 -5.91 0.84
C PRO A 76 4.62 -5.01 1.74
N ALA A 77 4.08 -3.87 2.20
CA ALA A 77 4.83 -2.99 3.09
C ALA A 77 5.23 -3.70 4.38
N LEU A 78 4.27 -4.33 5.06
CA LEU A 78 4.53 -5.07 6.30
C LEU A 78 5.37 -6.33 6.06
N ALA A 79 5.09 -7.10 5.01
CA ALA A 79 5.80 -8.32 4.68
C ALA A 79 7.31 -8.09 4.48
N PHE A 80 7.68 -6.95 3.89
CA PHE A 80 9.08 -6.57 3.70
C PHE A 80 9.67 -5.74 4.85
N GLY A 81 9.02 -5.73 6.03
CA GLY A 81 9.55 -5.15 7.26
C GLY A 81 9.48 -3.62 7.35
N ASN A 82 8.59 -2.99 6.61
CA ASN A 82 8.39 -1.55 6.69
C ASN A 82 7.37 -1.20 7.79
N ALA A 83 7.49 0.01 8.35
CA ALA A 83 6.43 0.61 9.14
C ALA A 83 5.42 1.30 8.22
N VAL A 84 4.15 1.34 8.63
CA VAL A 84 3.04 1.86 7.84
C VAL A 84 2.30 2.97 8.57
N VAL A 85 2.05 4.07 7.86
CA VAL A 85 1.09 5.10 8.24
C VAL A 85 -0.04 5.09 7.20
N PHE A 86 -1.20 4.55 7.60
CA PHE A 86 -2.34 4.32 6.71
C PHE A 86 -3.42 5.38 6.87
N LYS A 87 -3.72 6.09 5.79
CA LYS A 87 -4.82 7.05 5.67
C LYS A 87 -5.86 6.56 4.66
N PRO A 88 -6.99 6.02 5.10
CA PRO A 88 -8.11 5.65 4.23
C PRO A 88 -8.91 6.85 3.76
N ALA A 89 -9.78 6.66 2.78
CA ALA A 89 -10.80 7.66 2.44
C ALA A 89 -11.80 7.85 3.59
N ASN A 90 -12.24 9.09 3.79
CA ASN A 90 -13.18 9.44 4.87
C ASN A 90 -14.55 8.75 4.76
N LEU A 91 -14.93 8.31 3.56
CA LEU A 91 -16.20 7.64 3.28
C LEU A 91 -16.27 6.18 3.79
N VAL A 92 -15.13 5.59 4.13
CA VAL A 92 -15.03 4.16 4.47
C VAL A 92 -14.26 3.91 5.78
N PRO A 93 -14.56 4.64 6.85
CA PRO A 93 -13.79 4.55 8.09
C PRO A 93 -13.91 3.19 8.77
N ALA A 94 -15.08 2.56 8.70
CA ALA A 94 -15.34 1.28 9.36
C ALA A 94 -14.49 0.14 8.79
N SER A 95 -14.33 0.08 7.47
CA SER A 95 -13.48 -0.92 6.83
C SER A 95 -12.00 -0.79 7.23
N ALA A 96 -11.52 0.46 7.29
CA ALA A 96 -10.15 0.74 7.70
C ALA A 96 -9.92 0.41 9.18
N TRP A 97 -10.91 0.72 10.03
CA TRP A 97 -10.87 0.38 11.45
C TRP A 97 -10.82 -1.13 11.66
N ALA A 98 -11.72 -1.89 11.01
CA ALA A 98 -11.76 -3.34 11.12
C ALA A 98 -10.43 -3.98 10.68
N LEU A 99 -9.84 -3.52 9.57
CA LEU A 99 -8.53 -3.98 9.11
C LEU A 99 -7.43 -3.67 10.15
N THR A 100 -7.46 -2.48 10.72
CA THR A 100 -6.51 -2.07 11.76
C THR A 100 -6.64 -2.92 13.01
N GLU A 101 -7.87 -3.24 13.43
CA GLU A 101 -8.13 -4.09 14.57
C GLU A 101 -7.58 -5.51 14.36
N ILE A 102 -7.75 -6.08 13.17
CA ILE A 102 -7.18 -7.38 12.80
C ILE A 102 -5.64 -7.33 12.92
N ILE A 103 -5.01 -6.31 12.34
CA ILE A 103 -3.55 -6.15 12.36
C ILE A 103 -3.04 -5.92 13.79
N SER A 104 -3.76 -5.16 14.62
CA SER A 104 -3.35 -4.85 15.99
C SER A 104 -3.31 -6.06 16.93
N ARG A 105 -4.02 -7.12 16.58
CA ARG A 105 -4.01 -8.40 17.33
C ARG A 105 -2.82 -9.27 17.01
N GLN A 106 -2.05 -8.92 15.97
CA GLN A 106 -0.87 -9.66 15.57
C GLN A 106 0.35 -9.25 16.42
N PRO A 107 1.32 -10.15 16.64
CA PRO A 107 2.50 -9.88 17.45
C PRO A 107 3.51 -8.99 16.71
N LEU A 108 3.07 -7.80 16.27
CA LEU A 108 3.91 -6.82 15.62
C LEU A 108 4.53 -5.86 16.64
N PRO A 109 5.76 -5.41 16.44
CA PRO A 109 6.35 -4.36 17.26
C PRO A 109 5.46 -3.09 17.27
N ALA A 110 5.43 -2.39 18.40
CA ALA A 110 4.69 -1.14 18.53
C ALA A 110 5.14 -0.13 17.46
N GLY A 111 4.18 0.57 16.85
CA GLY A 111 4.46 1.55 15.78
C GLY A 111 4.65 0.96 14.38
N THR A 112 4.62 -0.37 14.22
CA THR A 112 4.73 -0.99 12.88
C THR A 112 3.55 -0.64 11.98
N PHE A 113 2.33 -0.56 12.53
CA PHE A 113 1.14 -0.17 11.78
C PHE A 113 0.36 0.92 12.52
N ASN A 114 0.06 2.02 11.82
CA ASN A 114 -0.58 3.20 12.38
C ASN A 114 -1.71 3.67 11.45
N LEU A 115 -2.94 3.71 11.98
CA LEU A 115 -4.10 4.27 11.28
C LEU A 115 -4.23 5.76 11.61
N VAL A 116 -4.34 6.61 10.59
CA VAL A 116 -4.63 8.03 10.73
C VAL A 116 -5.92 8.37 9.99
N MET A 117 -6.88 8.90 10.71
CA MET A 117 -8.19 9.29 10.19
C MET A 117 -8.26 10.81 10.01
N GLY A 118 -8.94 11.26 8.97
CA GLY A 118 -9.18 12.67 8.74
C GLY A 118 -9.25 13.05 7.26
N SER A 119 -9.53 14.32 6.99
CA SER A 119 -9.73 14.82 5.64
C SER A 119 -8.45 14.71 4.79
N GLY A 120 -8.64 14.58 3.48
CA GLY A 120 -7.52 14.61 2.53
C GLY A 120 -6.77 15.94 2.54
N SER A 121 -7.49 17.04 2.79
CA SER A 121 -6.93 18.39 2.84
C SER A 121 -6.12 18.70 4.10
N VAL A 122 -6.29 17.94 5.17
CA VAL A 122 -5.54 18.13 6.41
C VAL A 122 -4.57 16.97 6.61
N VAL A 123 -5.09 15.79 6.93
CA VAL A 123 -4.25 14.62 7.25
C VAL A 123 -3.52 14.09 6.01
N GLY A 124 -4.21 14.06 4.86
CA GLY A 124 -3.58 13.67 3.60
C GLY A 124 -2.44 14.61 3.21
N GLU A 125 -2.67 15.91 3.34
CA GLU A 125 -1.66 16.94 3.04
C GLU A 125 -0.47 16.84 4.00
N SER A 126 -0.71 16.71 5.30
CA SER A 126 0.37 16.51 6.28
C SER A 126 1.20 15.27 5.98
N LEU A 127 0.56 14.17 5.55
CA LEU A 127 1.27 12.94 5.23
C LEU A 127 2.17 13.08 4.00
N ILE A 128 1.68 13.71 2.91
CA ILE A 128 2.46 13.87 1.67
C ILE A 128 3.59 14.89 1.79
N GLN A 129 3.51 15.79 2.78
CA GLN A 129 4.51 16.81 3.05
C GLN A 129 5.55 16.37 4.11
N SER A 130 5.31 15.24 4.78
CA SER A 130 6.17 14.79 5.87
C SER A 130 7.54 14.36 5.36
N ALA A 131 8.58 14.86 6.02
CA ALA A 131 9.95 14.42 5.81
C ALA A 131 10.29 13.08 6.50
N ASP A 132 9.39 12.60 7.38
CA ASP A 132 9.56 11.34 8.12
C ASP A 132 9.02 10.12 7.37
N ILE A 133 8.60 10.30 6.11
CA ILE A 133 8.11 9.24 5.22
C ILE A 133 9.19 8.92 4.19
N ASP A 134 9.60 7.67 4.09
CA ASP A 134 10.61 7.19 3.14
C ASP A 134 10.00 6.78 1.79
N ALA A 135 8.74 6.35 1.81
CA ALA A 135 7.97 6.03 0.61
C ALA A 135 6.49 6.37 0.79
N LEU A 136 5.82 6.70 -0.31
CA LEU A 136 4.39 6.95 -0.32
C LEU A 136 3.72 6.18 -1.44
N THR A 137 2.67 5.44 -1.13
CA THR A 137 1.81 4.77 -2.11
C THR A 137 0.40 5.34 -2.06
N PHE A 138 -0.08 5.79 -3.20
CA PHE A 138 -1.36 6.47 -3.38
C PHE A 138 -2.21 5.75 -4.43
N THR A 139 -3.50 5.63 -4.16
CA THR A 139 -4.52 5.31 -5.17
C THR A 139 -5.65 6.33 -5.08
N GLY A 140 -6.02 6.93 -6.20
CA GLY A 140 -7.10 7.93 -6.24
C GLY A 140 -7.17 8.71 -7.55
N SER A 141 -7.63 9.96 -7.48
CA SER A 141 -7.79 10.81 -8.65
C SER A 141 -6.45 11.27 -9.25
N LEU A 142 -6.42 11.48 -10.55
CA LEU A 142 -5.27 12.04 -11.25
C LEU A 142 -4.83 13.40 -10.67
N GLN A 143 -5.79 14.25 -10.33
CA GLN A 143 -5.50 15.56 -9.74
C GLN A 143 -4.74 15.44 -8.41
N THR A 144 -5.22 14.57 -7.51
CA THR A 144 -4.54 14.34 -6.23
C THR A 144 -3.20 13.65 -6.44
N GLY A 145 -3.11 12.68 -7.34
CA GLY A 145 -1.85 11.97 -7.63
C GLY A 145 -0.76 12.92 -8.15
N ARG A 146 -1.11 13.90 -8.97
CA ARG A 146 -0.15 14.95 -9.40
C ARG A 146 0.38 15.77 -8.23
N ARG A 147 -0.49 16.14 -7.26
CA ARG A 147 -0.05 16.84 -6.04
C ARG A 147 0.88 15.99 -5.20
N VAL A 148 0.53 14.71 -5.03
CA VAL A 148 1.39 13.73 -4.34
C VAL A 148 2.76 13.66 -5.01
N ALA A 149 2.81 13.51 -6.33
CA ALA A 149 4.08 13.43 -7.07
C ALA A 149 4.96 14.66 -6.86
N VAL A 150 4.38 15.86 -6.91
CA VAL A 150 5.11 17.11 -6.69
C VAL A 150 5.64 17.20 -5.26
N ALA A 151 4.82 16.89 -4.25
CA ALA A 151 5.21 16.97 -2.86
C ALA A 151 6.32 15.95 -2.52
N THR A 152 6.17 14.71 -2.95
CA THR A 152 7.16 13.65 -2.70
C THR A 152 8.48 13.90 -3.43
N ALA A 153 8.45 14.46 -4.64
CA ALA A 153 9.66 14.83 -5.38
C ALA A 153 10.48 15.90 -4.64
N GLY A 154 9.82 16.88 -4.02
CA GLY A 154 10.49 17.91 -3.22
C GLY A 154 11.30 17.36 -2.05
N ASN A 155 10.85 16.27 -1.45
CA ASN A 155 11.49 15.60 -0.32
C ASN A 155 12.30 14.36 -0.73
N LEU A 156 12.45 14.08 -2.03
CA LEU A 156 13.09 12.88 -2.57
C LEU A 156 12.48 11.57 -2.04
N VAL A 157 11.20 11.59 -1.67
CA VAL A 157 10.44 10.44 -1.17
C VAL A 157 10.03 9.56 -2.35
N ARG A 158 10.23 8.26 -2.25
CA ARG A 158 9.77 7.30 -3.27
C ARG A 158 8.26 7.31 -3.37
N CYS A 159 7.74 7.38 -4.59
CA CYS A 159 6.30 7.50 -4.82
C CYS A 159 5.79 6.43 -5.79
N GLN A 160 4.73 5.72 -5.39
CA GLN A 160 3.96 4.81 -6.24
C GLN A 160 2.54 5.35 -6.37
N LEU A 161 2.10 5.58 -7.60
CA LEU A 161 0.81 6.19 -7.92
C LEU A 161 -0.04 5.27 -8.78
N GLU A 162 -1.24 4.97 -8.28
CA GLU A 162 -2.29 4.29 -9.02
C GLU A 162 -3.46 5.26 -9.22
N MET A 163 -3.69 5.66 -10.45
CA MET A 163 -4.67 6.69 -10.79
C MET A 163 -5.66 6.18 -11.82
N GLY A 164 -6.75 6.91 -11.99
CA GLY A 164 -7.91 6.54 -12.79
C GLY A 164 -7.60 5.90 -14.15
N SER A 165 -8.48 4.98 -14.52
CA SER A 165 -8.39 4.15 -15.74
C SER A 165 -8.40 5.00 -17.01
N LYS A 166 -7.76 4.46 -18.06
CA LYS A 166 -7.83 4.94 -19.45
C LYS A 166 -8.71 4.03 -20.31
N ASN A 167 -9.56 3.21 -19.69
CA ASN A 167 -10.50 2.38 -20.43
C ASN A 167 -11.47 3.24 -21.21
N ALA A 168 -11.62 2.97 -22.51
CA ALA A 168 -12.61 3.61 -23.33
C ALA A 168 -13.99 3.02 -23.03
N LEU A 169 -14.97 3.89 -22.81
CA LEU A 169 -16.39 3.57 -22.84
C LEU A 169 -16.94 4.04 -24.16
N VAL A 170 -17.43 3.12 -24.98
CA VAL A 170 -18.06 3.44 -26.27
C VAL A 170 -19.57 3.27 -26.10
N VAL A 171 -20.30 4.36 -26.28
CA VAL A 171 -21.76 4.38 -26.27
C VAL A 171 -22.22 4.55 -27.72
N LEU A 172 -22.91 3.56 -28.26
CA LEU A 172 -23.48 3.64 -29.60
C LEU A 172 -24.81 4.40 -29.57
N ASP A 173 -25.26 4.86 -30.72
CA ASP A 173 -26.46 5.68 -30.87
C ASP A 173 -27.79 4.95 -30.56
N ASP A 174 -27.75 3.63 -30.56
CA ASP A 174 -28.87 2.76 -30.19
C ASP A 174 -28.83 2.27 -28.71
N ALA A 175 -27.89 2.74 -27.92
CA ALA A 175 -27.76 2.37 -26.52
C ALA A 175 -28.88 2.99 -25.68
N ALA A 176 -29.55 2.19 -24.87
CA ALA A 176 -30.47 2.68 -23.83
C ALA A 176 -29.66 3.22 -22.66
N VAL A 177 -29.59 4.54 -22.53
CA VAL A 177 -28.85 5.24 -21.48
C VAL A 177 -29.80 5.75 -20.41
#